data_8f7df64531c088ce5d9cae86ca1f51ba
#
_entry.id   8f7df64531c088ce5d9cae86ca1f51ba
#
_cell.length_a   1.000
_cell.length_b   1.000
_cell.length_c   1.000
_cell.angle_alpha   90.00
_cell.angle_beta   90.00
_cell.angle_gamma   90.00
#
_symmetry.space_group_name_H-M   'P 1'
#
loop_
_entity.id
_entity.type
_entity.pdbx_description
1 polymer ?
#
loop_
_entity_poly.entity_id
_entity_poly.type
_entity_poly.pdbx_seq_one_letter_code
_entity_poly.pdbx_strand_id
1 'polypeptide(L)'
;QVDVIIFLSVFHHFVRYFHEKKALAMLESISNKCNKFFIFETGQPNEKSKWAHELNFMGENSDEWIINKLKEFGFDEVNNCGQFETSVSSKKRTLFIAKKLSD
;
A
#
# COMPACT_ATOMS: atom_id res chain seq x y z
N GLN A 1 -15.84 -11.04 -4.93
CA GLN A 1 -15.28 -10.54 -3.67
C GLN A 1 -14.60 -11.68 -2.90
N VAL A 2 -13.58 -11.35 -2.16
CA VAL A 2 -12.77 -12.32 -1.45
C VAL A 2 -12.51 -11.83 -0.02
N ASP A 3 -12.22 -12.77 0.89
CA ASP A 3 -11.99 -12.43 2.29
C ASP A 3 -10.59 -11.87 2.54
N VAL A 4 -9.59 -12.38 1.84
CA VAL A 4 -8.19 -11.97 2.05
C VAL A 4 -7.56 -11.63 0.70
N ILE A 5 -6.90 -10.48 0.65
CA ILE A 5 -6.08 -10.09 -0.50
C ILE A 5 -4.66 -9.85 0.02
N ILE A 6 -3.69 -10.42 -0.65
CA ILE A 6 -2.26 -10.20 -0.38
C ILE A 6 -1.72 -9.35 -1.53
N PHE A 7 -1.24 -8.17 -1.20
CA PHE A 7 -0.85 -7.16 -2.18
C PHE A 7 0.54 -6.63 -1.84
N LEU A 8 1.55 -7.42 -2.16
CA LEU A 8 2.93 -7.15 -1.79
C LEU A 8 3.75 -6.73 -3.00
N SER A 9 4.46 -5.61 -2.86
CA SER A 9 5.38 -5.10 -3.90
C SER A 9 4.69 -4.81 -5.24
N VAL A 10 3.43 -4.40 -5.22
CA VAL A 10 2.64 -4.20 -6.44
C VAL A 10 2.27 -2.75 -6.67
N PHE A 11 1.88 -2.02 -5.62
CA PHE A 11 1.33 -0.68 -5.78
C PHE A 11 2.30 0.27 -6.50
N HIS A 12 3.59 0.23 -6.16
CA HIS A 12 4.55 1.13 -6.81
C HIS A 12 4.70 0.82 -8.30
N HIS A 13 4.44 -0.41 -8.72
CA HIS A 13 4.42 -0.73 -10.16
C HIS A 13 3.19 -0.11 -10.84
N PHE A 14 2.05 -0.06 -10.17
CA PHE A 14 0.89 0.62 -10.71
C PHE A 14 1.18 2.11 -10.91
N VAL A 15 1.82 2.75 -9.91
CA VAL A 15 2.22 4.15 -10.01
C VAL A 15 3.19 4.35 -11.17
N ARG A 16 4.18 3.48 -11.27
CA ARG A 16 5.19 3.55 -12.32
C ARG A 16 4.59 3.47 -13.72
N TYR A 17 3.63 2.59 -13.94
CA TYR A 17 3.07 2.35 -15.27
C TYR A 17 1.83 3.17 -15.57
N PHE A 18 1.05 3.53 -14.58
CA PHE A 18 -0.24 4.19 -14.76
C PHE A 18 -0.34 5.57 -14.09
N HIS A 19 0.68 6.00 -13.38
CA HIS A 19 0.76 7.23 -12.61
C HIS A 19 -0.21 7.25 -11.42
N GLU A 20 -0.11 8.32 -10.62
CA GLU A 20 -0.76 8.39 -9.31
C GLU A 20 -2.26 8.19 -9.36
N LYS A 21 -2.94 8.99 -10.19
CA LYS A 21 -4.40 9.01 -10.19
C LYS A 21 -5.01 7.65 -10.53
N LYS A 22 -4.50 7.02 -11.58
CA LYS A 22 -5.01 5.72 -12.01
C LYS A 22 -4.61 4.61 -11.05
N ALA A 23 -3.40 4.68 -10.50
CA ALA A 23 -2.92 3.71 -9.52
C ALA A 23 -3.78 3.73 -8.26
N LEU A 24 -4.17 4.93 -7.79
CA LEU A 24 -5.05 5.07 -6.63
C LEU A 24 -6.45 4.53 -6.93
N ALA A 25 -6.98 4.76 -8.12
CA ALA A 25 -8.27 4.20 -8.52
C ALA A 25 -8.24 2.68 -8.54
N MET A 26 -7.13 2.11 -9.00
CA MET A 26 -6.94 0.66 -9.02
C MET A 26 -6.86 0.10 -7.60
N LEU A 27 -6.12 0.77 -6.71
CA LEU A 27 -6.01 0.36 -5.32
C LEU A 27 -7.36 0.41 -4.62
N GLU A 28 -8.13 1.46 -4.86
CA GLU A 28 -9.47 1.59 -4.31
C GLU A 28 -10.39 0.46 -4.79
N SER A 29 -10.34 0.15 -6.08
CA SER A 29 -11.14 -0.93 -6.66
C SER A 29 -10.80 -2.29 -6.03
N ILE A 30 -9.51 -2.57 -5.84
CA ILE A 30 -9.06 -3.81 -5.21
C ILE A 30 -9.50 -3.83 -3.74
N SER A 31 -9.38 -2.71 -3.04
CA SER A 31 -9.81 -2.59 -1.65
C SER A 31 -11.29 -2.89 -1.48
N ASN A 32 -12.11 -2.43 -2.43
CA ASN A 32 -13.55 -2.68 -2.39
C ASN A 32 -13.92 -4.16 -2.57
N LYS A 33 -13.04 -4.94 -3.20
CA LYS A 33 -13.26 -6.38 -3.39
C LYS A 33 -12.83 -7.22 -2.21
N CYS A 34 -12.14 -6.62 -1.26
CA CYS A 34 -11.67 -7.30 -0.06
C CYS A 34 -12.73 -7.23 1.03
N ASN A 35 -13.11 -8.37 1.59
CA ASN A 35 -14.15 -8.41 2.62
C ASN A 35 -13.60 -8.30 4.04
N LYS A 36 -12.40 -8.83 4.31
CA LYS A 36 -11.91 -8.94 5.69
C LYS A 36 -10.49 -8.40 5.86
N PHE A 37 -9.51 -9.02 5.23
CA PHE A 37 -8.11 -8.69 5.46
C PHE A 37 -7.39 -8.33 4.18
N PHE A 38 -6.61 -7.25 4.25
CA PHE A 38 -5.79 -6.78 3.14
C PHE A 38 -4.35 -6.65 3.64
N ILE A 39 -3.48 -7.50 3.14
CA ILE A 39 -2.08 -7.50 3.54
C ILE A 39 -1.30 -6.71 2.49
N PHE A 40 -0.71 -5.60 2.91
CA PHE A 40 -0.19 -4.59 2.00
C PHE A 40 1.25 -4.22 2.32
N GLU A 41 2.05 -4.12 1.27
CA GLU A 41 3.39 -3.53 1.34
C GLU A 41 3.71 -2.95 -0.04
N THR A 42 4.48 -1.86 -0.07
CA THR A 42 4.89 -1.24 -1.33
C THR A 42 6.27 -0.64 -1.22
N GLY A 43 6.87 -0.33 -2.38
CA GLY A 43 8.06 0.48 -2.44
C GLY A 43 7.81 1.86 -1.85
N GLN A 44 8.87 2.50 -1.39
CA GLN A 44 8.82 3.76 -0.65
C GLN A 44 9.50 4.87 -1.44
N PRO A 45 9.10 6.14 -1.23
CA PRO A 45 9.71 7.26 -1.95
C PRO A 45 11.19 7.48 -1.62
N ASN A 46 11.66 6.97 -0.48
CA ASN A 46 13.05 7.12 -0.06
C ASN A 46 13.97 6.00 -0.57
N GLU A 47 13.48 5.08 -1.39
CA GLU A 47 14.30 4.03 -1.97
C GLU A 47 15.16 4.57 -3.11
N LYS A 48 16.23 3.85 -3.43
CA LYS A 48 17.19 4.29 -4.45
C LYS A 48 16.79 3.98 -5.88
N SER A 49 15.70 3.26 -6.06
CA SER A 49 15.20 2.89 -7.39
C SER A 49 14.75 4.12 -8.18
N LYS A 50 14.85 4.05 -9.50
CA LYS A 50 14.49 5.18 -10.37
C LYS A 50 13.02 5.57 -10.25
N TRP A 51 12.15 4.61 -9.91
CA TRP A 51 10.72 4.86 -9.78
C TRP A 51 10.34 5.52 -8.45
N ALA A 52 11.26 5.56 -7.48
CA ALA A 52 10.91 6.00 -6.12
C ALA A 52 10.38 7.44 -6.09
N HIS A 53 10.92 8.33 -6.93
CA HIS A 53 10.47 9.71 -6.98
C HIS A 53 9.01 9.84 -7.39
N GLU A 54 8.46 8.89 -8.11
CA GLU A 54 7.06 8.91 -8.50
C GLU A 54 6.12 8.66 -7.33
N LEU A 55 6.67 8.21 -6.18
CA LEU A 55 5.92 8.01 -4.95
C LEU A 55 5.98 9.22 -4.01
N ASN A 56 6.55 10.33 -4.45
CA ASN A 56 6.69 11.53 -3.59
C ASN A 56 5.35 12.09 -3.11
N PHE A 57 4.25 11.75 -3.77
CA PHE A 57 2.92 12.15 -3.30
C PHE A 57 2.57 11.58 -1.91
N MET A 58 3.26 10.54 -1.47
CA MET A 58 3.07 9.98 -0.13
C MET A 58 3.60 10.89 0.97
N GLY A 59 4.41 11.89 0.63
CA GLY A 59 4.98 12.81 1.60
C GLY A 59 6.13 12.22 2.38
N GLU A 60 6.50 12.91 3.46
CA GLU A 60 7.64 12.51 4.28
C GLU A 60 7.37 11.29 5.15
N ASN A 61 6.10 11.13 5.58
CA ASN A 61 5.71 9.97 6.38
C ASN A 61 4.81 9.07 5.54
N SER A 62 5.44 8.22 4.73
CA SER A 62 4.71 7.35 3.83
C SER A 62 3.88 6.30 4.55
N ASP A 63 4.32 5.86 5.74
CA ASP A 63 3.53 4.90 6.52
C ASP A 63 2.20 5.51 6.94
N GLU A 64 2.22 6.74 7.42
CA GLU A 64 0.99 7.45 7.79
C GLU A 64 0.09 7.68 6.57
N TRP A 65 0.68 8.04 5.44
CA TRP A 65 -0.08 8.20 4.20
C TRP A 65 -0.81 6.91 3.81
N ILE A 66 -0.11 5.77 3.90
CA ILE A 66 -0.70 4.47 3.57
C ILE A 66 -1.85 4.13 4.52
N ILE A 67 -1.64 4.32 5.83
CA ILE A 67 -2.68 4.06 6.83
C ILE A 67 -3.93 4.88 6.53
N ASN A 68 -3.75 6.18 6.31
CA ASN A 68 -4.88 7.07 6.05
C ASN A 68 -5.58 6.74 4.74
N LYS A 69 -4.82 6.38 3.71
CA LYS A 69 -5.39 6.05 2.40
C LYS A 69 -6.20 4.76 2.44
N LEU A 70 -5.69 3.74 3.11
CA LEU A 70 -6.44 2.48 3.24
C LEU A 70 -7.70 2.66 4.07
N LYS A 71 -7.66 3.50 5.12
CA LYS A 71 -8.88 3.84 5.86
C LYS A 71 -9.89 4.58 4.98
N GLU A 72 -9.40 5.49 4.16
CA GLU A 72 -10.24 6.21 3.21
C GLU A 72 -10.92 5.25 2.23
N PHE A 73 -10.24 4.17 1.86
CA PHE A 73 -10.77 3.15 0.95
C PHE A 73 -11.65 2.11 1.63
N GLY A 74 -11.97 2.29 2.90
CA GLY A 74 -13.00 1.49 3.57
C GLY A 74 -12.52 0.53 4.65
N PHE A 75 -11.22 0.52 4.95
CA PHE A 75 -10.73 -0.34 6.02
C PHE A 75 -10.91 0.34 7.38
N ASP A 76 -11.47 -0.40 8.33
CA ASP A 76 -11.77 0.13 9.66
C ASP A 76 -10.52 0.22 10.52
N GLU A 77 -9.61 -0.72 10.37
CA GLU A 77 -8.35 -0.76 11.09
C GLU A 77 -7.22 -1.00 10.12
N VAL A 78 -6.12 -0.28 10.29
CA VAL A 78 -4.91 -0.50 9.52
C VAL A 78 -3.75 -0.53 10.50
N ASN A 79 -3.11 -1.68 10.62
CA ASN A 79 -2.04 -1.90 11.58
C ASN A 79 -0.69 -1.96 10.89
N ASN A 80 0.27 -1.20 11.42
CA ASN A 80 1.66 -1.30 11.03
C ASN A 80 2.24 -2.50 11.76
N CYS A 81 2.60 -3.54 11.01
CA CYS A 81 3.09 -4.80 11.57
C CYS A 81 4.61 -4.88 11.58
N GLY A 82 5.28 -3.73 11.41
CA GLY A 82 6.73 -3.66 11.47
C GLY A 82 7.40 -3.60 10.11
N GLN A 83 8.69 -3.42 10.14
CA GLN A 83 9.52 -3.29 8.95
C GLN A 83 10.30 -4.57 8.70
N PHE A 84 10.58 -4.84 7.44
CA PHE A 84 11.38 -6.01 7.05
C PHE A 84 12.27 -5.66 5.86
N GLU A 85 13.35 -6.44 5.73
CA GLU A 85 14.26 -6.28 4.60
C GLU A 85 13.74 -7.02 3.37
N THR A 86 14.04 -6.46 2.21
CA THR A 86 13.72 -7.12 0.94
C THR A 86 15.02 -7.35 0.17
N SER A 87 14.99 -8.33 -0.73
CA SER A 87 16.16 -8.63 -1.56
C SER A 87 16.37 -7.60 -2.67
N VAL A 88 15.40 -6.74 -2.93
CA VAL A 88 15.42 -5.82 -4.07
C VAL A 88 15.60 -4.36 -3.66
N SER A 89 15.62 -4.05 -2.37
CA SER A 89 15.74 -2.68 -1.90
C SER A 89 16.71 -2.59 -0.74
N SER A 90 17.47 -1.49 -0.68
CA SER A 90 18.36 -1.20 0.44
C SER A 90 17.59 -0.65 1.64
N LYS A 91 16.32 -0.29 1.47
CA LYS A 91 15.48 0.23 2.53
C LYS A 91 14.50 -0.83 3.01
N LYS A 92 14.24 -0.83 4.31
CA LYS A 92 13.20 -1.68 4.86
C LYS A 92 11.83 -1.18 4.44
N ARG A 93 10.92 -2.09 4.23
CA ARG A 93 9.55 -1.77 3.90
C ARG A 93 8.64 -2.16 5.05
N THR A 94 7.54 -1.42 5.21
CA THR A 94 6.57 -1.66 6.27
C THR A 94 5.48 -2.59 5.77
N LEU A 95 5.15 -3.58 6.60
CA LEU A 95 4.03 -4.48 6.33
C LEU A 95 2.80 -3.95 7.05
N PHE A 96 1.70 -3.82 6.33
CA PHE A 96 0.42 -3.39 6.88
C PHE A 96 -0.60 -4.51 6.78
N ILE A 97 -1.43 -4.65 7.81
CA ILE A 97 -2.61 -5.50 7.76
C ILE A 97 -3.82 -4.60 7.99
N ALA A 98 -4.63 -4.46 6.97
CA ALA A 98 -5.86 -3.68 7.02
C ALA A 98 -7.06 -4.62 7.19
N LYS A 99 -8.04 -4.19 7.98
CA LYS A 99 -9.20 -5.01 8.31
C LYS A 99 -10.50 -4.26 8.07
N LYS A 100 -11.49 -4.99 7.59
CA LYS A 100 -12.87 -4.51 7.59
C LYS A 100 -13.60 -5.25 8.68
N LEU A 101 -14.16 -4.49 9.62
CA LEU A 101 -14.95 -5.06 10.71
C LEU A 101 -16.37 -5.19 10.19
N SER A 102 -16.76 -6.41 9.86
CA SER A 102 -18.06 -6.64 9.26
C SER A 102 -19.13 -6.85 10.33
N ASP A 103 -20.31 -6.56 9.92
CA ASP A 103 -21.50 -6.88 10.69
C ASP A 103 -21.75 -8.38 10.70
#